data_c21431a6538f0f7cab774f92215d673c
#
_entry.id   c21431a6538f0f7cab774f92215d673c
#
_cell.length_a   1.000
_cell.length_b   1.000
_cell.length_c   1.000
_cell.angle_alpha   90.00
_cell.angle_beta   90.00
_cell.angle_gamma   90.00
#
_symmetry.space_group_name_H-M   'P 1'
#
loop_
_entity.id
_entity.type
_entity.pdbx_description
1 polymer ?
#
loop_
_entity_poly.entity_id
_entity_poly.type
_entity_poly.pdbx_seq_one_letter_code
_entity_poly.pdbx_strand_id
1 'polypeptide(L)'
;MKATSDPDTMYMHQAMREKDCANFIAAMHKEVADQYKNGNFEIICKDNIPKQATILPTVWQMRRKRDIKTHQIKKYKARLNIDGSRMQKDIHYNETYAPVALWNSIRVFITLVAALGWHTQQIDYVLAFPQAPVEKELYLHIPKGFDLTEGDPKDYVLKLKRNIYGQKQAG
;
A
#
# COMPACT_ATOMS: atom_id res chain seq x y z
N MET A 1 -3.28 12.70 9.94
CA MET A 1 -2.05 11.91 9.72
C MET A 1 -0.86 12.70 10.21
N LYS A 2 -0.04 12.19 11.13
CA LYS A 2 1.16 12.89 11.62
C LYS A 2 2.20 12.91 10.49
N ALA A 3 2.86 14.07 10.28
CA ALA A 3 4.01 14.15 9.41
C ALA A 3 5.07 13.14 9.89
N THR A 4 5.67 12.40 8.98
CA THR A 4 6.76 11.50 9.33
C THR A 4 8.00 12.35 9.66
N SER A 5 8.75 11.99 10.69
CA SER A 5 10.03 12.61 11.00
C SER A 5 11.14 12.27 9.98
N ASP A 6 10.86 11.35 9.07
CA ASP A 6 11.78 10.91 8.02
C ASP A 6 11.65 11.84 6.79
N PRO A 7 12.69 12.64 6.48
CA PRO A 7 12.67 13.60 5.36
C PRO A 7 12.56 12.92 3.99
N ASP A 8 12.85 11.63 3.92
CA ASP A 8 12.74 10.86 2.69
C ASP A 8 11.35 10.25 2.47
N THR A 9 10.46 10.32 3.47
CA THR A 9 9.07 9.85 3.37
C THR A 9 8.11 11.04 3.37
N MET A 10 7.30 11.16 2.33
CA MET A 10 6.43 12.32 2.12
C MET A 10 5.11 11.96 1.43
N TYR A 11 4.16 12.88 1.48
CA TYR A 11 2.93 12.79 0.73
C TYR A 11 3.12 13.24 -0.72
N MET A 12 2.18 12.86 -1.60
CA MET A 12 2.20 13.24 -3.01
C MET A 12 2.36 14.76 -3.21
N HIS A 13 1.58 15.58 -2.49
CA HIS A 13 1.61 17.03 -2.65
C HIS A 13 2.97 17.65 -2.27
N GLN A 14 3.74 17.00 -1.40
CA GLN A 14 5.09 17.39 -1.04
C GLN A 14 6.07 16.94 -2.14
N ALA A 15 5.98 15.67 -2.55
CA ALA A 15 6.84 15.12 -3.60
C ALA A 15 6.74 15.87 -4.93
N MET A 16 5.54 16.38 -5.27
CA MET A 16 5.33 17.16 -6.50
C MET A 16 5.96 18.57 -6.46
N ARG A 17 6.39 19.04 -5.30
CA ARG A 17 7.12 20.33 -5.14
C ARG A 17 8.63 20.15 -5.12
N GLU A 18 9.10 18.91 -5.05
CA GLU A 18 10.52 18.59 -5.01
C GLU A 18 11.16 18.68 -6.40
N LYS A 19 12.47 18.97 -6.44
CA LYS A 19 13.23 19.05 -7.70
C LYS A 19 13.24 17.73 -8.49
N ASP A 20 13.07 16.62 -7.80
CA ASP A 20 13.07 15.26 -8.33
C ASP A 20 11.66 14.68 -8.51
N CYS A 21 10.64 15.54 -8.63
CA CYS A 21 9.24 15.14 -8.79
C CYS A 21 9.01 14.16 -9.96
N ALA A 22 9.74 14.32 -11.07
CA ALA A 22 9.63 13.44 -12.23
C ALA A 22 9.93 11.96 -11.89
N ASN A 23 10.87 11.71 -10.97
CA ASN A 23 11.19 10.36 -10.52
C ASN A 23 10.07 9.74 -9.68
N PHE A 24 9.36 10.57 -8.91
CA PHE A 24 8.18 10.12 -8.16
C PHE A 24 7.01 9.82 -9.09
N ILE A 25 6.79 10.63 -10.13
CA ILE A 25 5.76 10.38 -11.15
C ILE A 25 6.03 9.04 -11.84
N ALA A 26 7.26 8.79 -12.28
CA ALA A 26 7.65 7.52 -12.87
C ALA A 26 7.42 6.34 -11.90
N ALA A 27 7.69 6.54 -10.61
CA ALA A 27 7.43 5.51 -9.58
C ALA A 27 5.91 5.28 -9.38
N MET A 28 5.06 6.32 -9.50
CA MET A 28 3.59 6.17 -9.46
C MET A 28 3.08 5.35 -10.62
N HIS A 29 3.47 5.69 -11.86
CA HIS A 29 3.07 4.95 -13.05
C HIS A 29 3.49 3.47 -12.95
N LYS A 30 4.71 3.22 -12.46
CA LYS A 30 5.17 1.85 -12.24
C LYS A 30 4.31 1.11 -11.20
N GLU A 31 3.99 1.73 -10.08
CA GLU A 31 3.16 1.11 -9.03
C GLU A 31 1.78 0.74 -9.57
N VAL A 32 1.13 1.65 -10.31
CA VAL A 32 -0.18 1.40 -10.93
C VAL A 32 -0.09 0.25 -11.94
N ALA A 33 0.91 0.25 -12.80
CA ALA A 33 1.11 -0.82 -13.78
C ALA A 33 1.35 -2.18 -13.11
N ASP A 34 2.16 -2.22 -12.05
CA ASP A 34 2.42 -3.44 -11.28
C ASP A 34 1.13 -3.94 -10.58
N GLN A 35 0.32 -3.06 -10.00
CA GLN A 35 -0.96 -3.39 -9.38
C GLN A 35 -1.96 -3.94 -10.40
N TYR A 36 -2.06 -3.32 -11.57
CA TYR A 36 -2.92 -3.77 -12.66
C TYR A 36 -2.49 -5.14 -13.21
N LYS A 37 -1.20 -5.31 -13.48
CA LYS A 37 -0.61 -6.57 -13.95
C LYS A 37 -0.86 -7.73 -12.98
N ASN A 38 -0.83 -7.44 -11.68
CA ASN A 38 -1.10 -8.43 -10.62
C ASN A 38 -2.60 -8.72 -10.44
N GLY A 39 -3.49 -8.03 -11.18
CA GLY A 39 -4.93 -8.20 -11.07
C GLY A 39 -5.49 -7.80 -9.70
N ASN A 40 -4.88 -6.80 -9.05
CA ASN A 40 -5.29 -6.37 -7.71
C ASN A 40 -6.60 -5.59 -7.72
N PHE A 41 -6.95 -5.00 -8.86
CA PHE A 41 -8.22 -4.29 -9.07
C PHE A 41 -8.69 -4.39 -10.53
N GLU A 42 -9.93 -4.08 -10.75
CA GLU A 42 -10.52 -3.80 -12.07
C GLU A 42 -11.12 -2.40 -12.10
N ILE A 43 -11.12 -1.80 -13.28
CA ILE A 43 -11.75 -0.51 -13.53
C ILE A 43 -13.18 -0.78 -13.97
N ILE A 44 -14.13 -0.21 -13.26
CA ILE A 44 -15.55 -0.36 -13.60
C ILE A 44 -16.24 1.01 -13.63
N CYS A 45 -17.30 1.12 -14.43
CA CYS A 45 -18.15 2.31 -14.45
C CYS A 45 -18.84 2.48 -13.09
N LYS A 46 -18.96 3.70 -12.63
CA LYS A 46 -19.59 4.07 -11.37
C LYS A 46 -21.07 3.70 -11.32
N ASP A 47 -21.73 3.65 -12.47
CA ASP A 47 -23.13 3.24 -12.59
C ASP A 47 -23.34 1.75 -12.31
N ASN A 48 -22.27 0.95 -12.37
CA ASN A 48 -22.32 -0.50 -12.17
C ASN A 48 -22.07 -0.92 -10.71
N ILE A 49 -21.92 0.03 -9.78
CA ILE A 49 -21.77 -0.27 -8.35
C ILE A 49 -23.09 -0.08 -7.60
N PRO A 50 -23.28 -0.76 -6.45
CA PRO A 50 -24.45 -0.55 -5.60
C PRO A 50 -24.57 0.92 -5.18
N LYS A 51 -25.78 1.51 -5.26
CA LYS A 51 -26.02 2.93 -4.94
C LYS A 51 -25.56 3.35 -3.54
N GLN A 52 -25.58 2.42 -2.59
CA GLN A 52 -25.10 2.62 -1.21
C GLN A 52 -23.62 2.29 -0.99
N ALA A 53 -22.90 1.85 -2.02
CA ALA A 53 -21.49 1.53 -1.88
C ALA A 53 -20.68 2.79 -1.56
N THR A 54 -19.84 2.69 -0.55
CA THR A 54 -18.90 3.77 -0.20
C THR A 54 -17.65 3.65 -1.07
N ILE A 55 -17.33 4.73 -1.79
CA ILE A 55 -16.09 4.81 -2.56
C ILE A 55 -15.02 5.42 -1.67
N LEU A 56 -13.99 4.65 -1.36
CA LEU A 56 -12.91 5.05 -0.46
C LEU A 56 -11.85 5.88 -1.20
N PRO A 57 -11.30 6.91 -0.56
CA PRO A 57 -10.20 7.68 -1.14
C PRO A 57 -8.89 6.88 -1.11
N THR A 58 -8.03 7.21 -2.07
CA THR A 58 -6.66 6.68 -2.16
C THR A 58 -5.64 7.72 -1.72
N VAL A 59 -4.55 7.25 -1.15
CA VAL A 59 -3.44 8.10 -0.67
C VAL A 59 -2.12 7.57 -1.18
N TRP A 60 -1.33 8.45 -1.77
CA TRP A 60 0.03 8.13 -2.18
C TRP A 60 1.02 8.36 -1.03
N GLN A 61 1.83 7.36 -0.75
CA GLN A 61 3.01 7.47 0.09
C GLN A 61 4.26 7.43 -0.80
N MET A 62 5.03 8.49 -0.77
CA MET A 62 6.26 8.65 -1.55
C MET A 62 7.47 8.45 -0.66
N ARG A 63 8.48 7.74 -1.16
CA ARG A 63 9.72 7.53 -0.40
C ARG A 63 10.95 7.49 -1.31
N ARG A 64 11.99 8.24 -0.91
CA ARG A 64 13.35 8.04 -1.40
C ARG A 64 14.00 6.91 -0.61
N LYS A 65 14.52 5.90 -1.28
CA LYS A 65 15.37 4.89 -0.65
C LYS A 65 16.82 5.23 -0.90
N ARG A 66 17.58 5.40 0.18
CA ARG A 66 19.00 5.67 0.11
C ARG A 66 19.83 4.41 0.33
N ASP A 67 21.00 4.40 -0.26
CA ASP A 67 22.01 3.41 0.09
C ASP A 67 22.52 3.70 1.52
N ILE A 68 22.73 2.63 2.30
CA ILE A 68 23.10 2.75 3.72
C ILE A 68 24.53 3.32 3.89
N LYS A 69 25.43 3.01 2.94
CA LYS A 69 26.84 3.40 3.04
C LYS A 69 27.10 4.77 2.42
N THR A 70 26.53 5.01 1.23
CA THR A 70 26.81 6.23 0.46
C THR A 70 25.80 7.34 0.71
N HIS A 71 24.67 7.06 1.37
CA HIS A 71 23.52 7.95 1.56
C HIS A 71 22.92 8.52 0.25
N GLN A 72 23.38 8.05 -0.90
CA GLN A 72 22.85 8.45 -2.20
C GLN A 72 21.47 7.82 -2.44
N ILE A 73 20.61 8.52 -3.17
CA ILE A 73 19.29 8.00 -3.54
C ILE A 73 19.47 6.84 -4.52
N LYS A 74 19.10 5.64 -4.08
CA LYS A 74 19.16 4.41 -4.88
C LYS A 74 17.88 4.15 -5.66
N LYS A 75 16.73 4.56 -5.11
CA LYS A 75 15.42 4.25 -5.69
C LYS A 75 14.35 5.18 -5.16
N TYR A 76 13.45 5.60 -6.05
CA TYR A 76 12.18 6.23 -5.70
C TYR A 76 11.09 5.17 -5.59
N LYS A 77 10.24 5.30 -4.58
CA LYS A 77 9.15 4.39 -4.34
C LYS A 77 7.86 5.18 -4.10
N ALA A 78 6.83 4.85 -4.86
CA ALA A 78 5.47 5.26 -4.61
C ALA A 78 4.67 4.04 -4.17
N ARG A 79 3.79 4.20 -3.19
CA ARG A 79 2.83 3.19 -2.77
C ARG A 79 1.43 3.76 -2.83
N LEU A 80 0.56 3.07 -3.53
CA LEU A 80 -0.87 3.37 -3.51
C LEU A 80 -1.49 2.70 -2.29
N ASN A 81 -2.08 3.52 -1.42
CA ASN A 81 -2.73 3.06 -0.19
C ASN A 81 -4.21 3.47 -0.21
N ILE A 82 -5.04 2.70 0.50
CA ILE A 82 -6.38 3.17 0.88
C ILE A 82 -6.25 4.14 2.07
N ASP A 83 -7.08 5.16 2.12
CA ASP A 83 -7.25 5.93 3.36
C ASP A 83 -8.07 5.10 4.37
N GLY A 84 -7.37 4.29 5.15
CA GLY A 84 -7.98 3.42 6.16
C GLY A 84 -8.77 4.18 7.23
N SER A 85 -8.56 5.51 7.40
CA SER A 85 -9.34 6.31 8.34
C SER A 85 -10.82 6.42 7.94
N ARG A 86 -11.13 6.25 6.66
CA ARG A 86 -12.48 6.28 6.10
C ARG A 86 -13.17 4.91 6.09
N MET A 87 -12.45 3.84 6.42
CA MET A 87 -13.02 2.51 6.50
C MET A 87 -13.86 2.35 7.77
N GLN A 88 -15.04 1.76 7.62
CA GLN A 88 -15.99 1.49 8.70
C GLN A 88 -16.01 0.00 8.99
N LYS A 89 -16.02 -0.34 10.29
CA LYS A 89 -16.15 -1.73 10.73
C LYS A 89 -17.48 -2.31 10.25
N ASP A 90 -17.51 -3.60 10.01
CA ASP A 90 -18.65 -4.41 9.52
C ASP A 90 -19.11 -4.09 8.08
N ILE A 91 -18.73 -2.90 7.53
CA ILE A 91 -18.98 -2.52 6.14
C ILE A 91 -17.77 -2.86 5.27
N HIS A 92 -16.58 -2.38 5.63
CA HIS A 92 -15.37 -2.48 4.83
C HIS A 92 -14.38 -3.53 5.35
N TYR A 93 -14.48 -3.90 6.61
CA TYR A 93 -13.64 -4.92 7.25
C TYR A 93 -14.37 -5.52 8.46
N ASN A 94 -14.00 -6.75 8.84
CA ASN A 94 -14.54 -7.43 10.02
C ASN A 94 -13.59 -7.28 11.21
N GLU A 95 -12.34 -7.66 11.05
CA GLU A 95 -11.33 -7.66 12.09
C GLU A 95 -10.09 -6.87 11.67
N THR A 96 -9.40 -6.32 12.67
CA THR A 96 -8.14 -5.57 12.46
C THR A 96 -6.95 -6.28 13.08
N TYR A 97 -7.18 -7.36 13.79
CA TYR A 97 -6.12 -8.08 14.49
C TYR A 97 -5.31 -8.94 13.53
N ALA A 98 -4.00 -8.67 13.49
CA ALA A 98 -3.02 -9.56 12.88
C ALA A 98 -2.07 -10.05 13.99
N PRO A 99 -1.89 -11.36 14.17
CA PRO A 99 -0.97 -11.88 15.18
C PRO A 99 0.47 -11.52 14.83
N VAL A 100 1.12 -10.74 15.67
CA VAL A 100 2.53 -10.37 15.54
C VAL A 100 3.28 -10.94 16.73
N ALA A 101 4.43 -11.55 16.48
CA ALA A 101 5.29 -12.06 17.55
C ALA A 101 5.79 -10.91 18.43
N LEU A 102 5.66 -11.08 19.75
CA LEU A 102 6.19 -10.11 20.72
C LEU A 102 7.72 -10.08 20.67
N TRP A 103 8.32 -8.92 20.87
CA TRP A 103 9.77 -8.76 20.93
C TRP A 103 10.43 -9.70 21.95
N ASN A 104 9.79 -9.95 23.08
CA ASN A 104 10.30 -10.88 24.09
C ASN A 104 10.36 -12.31 23.55
N SER A 105 9.36 -12.77 22.82
CA SER A 105 9.36 -14.09 22.18
C SER A 105 10.47 -14.20 21.14
N ILE A 106 10.69 -13.15 20.35
CA ILE A 106 11.79 -13.10 19.36
C ILE A 106 13.15 -13.20 20.06
N ARG A 107 13.34 -12.45 21.17
CA ARG A 107 14.59 -12.49 21.94
C ARG A 107 14.86 -13.88 22.54
N VAL A 108 13.85 -14.50 23.15
CA VAL A 108 13.95 -15.86 23.68
C VAL A 108 14.32 -16.84 22.57
N PHE A 109 13.65 -16.75 21.44
CA PHE A 109 13.96 -17.59 20.28
C PHE A 109 15.43 -17.43 19.82
N ILE A 110 15.91 -16.20 19.64
CA ILE A 110 17.31 -15.94 19.24
C ILE A 110 18.28 -16.47 20.27
N THR A 111 17.99 -16.34 21.57
CA THR A 111 18.84 -16.86 22.65
C THR A 111 18.93 -18.39 22.59
N LEU A 112 17.80 -19.08 22.40
CA LEU A 112 17.77 -20.54 22.24
C LEU A 112 18.52 -21.00 20.99
N VAL A 113 18.33 -20.31 19.87
CA VAL A 113 19.07 -20.57 18.63
C VAL A 113 20.58 -20.51 18.88
N ALA A 114 21.04 -19.44 19.54
CA ALA A 114 22.47 -19.29 19.85
C ALA A 114 22.99 -20.35 20.84
N ALA A 115 22.22 -20.66 21.88
CA ALA A 115 22.60 -21.63 22.91
C ALA A 115 22.63 -23.08 22.42
N LEU A 116 21.72 -23.44 21.50
CA LEU A 116 21.55 -24.80 21.01
C LEU A 116 22.19 -25.02 19.63
N GLY A 117 22.81 -24.01 19.04
CA GLY A 117 23.45 -24.08 17.73
C GLY A 117 22.48 -24.39 16.57
N TRP A 118 21.21 -23.92 16.69
CA TRP A 118 20.22 -24.19 15.65
C TRP A 118 20.48 -23.34 14.40
N HIS A 119 20.24 -23.96 13.25
CA HIS A 119 20.23 -23.22 11.99
C HIS A 119 18.93 -22.46 11.85
N THR A 120 19.01 -21.19 11.46
CA THR A 120 17.86 -20.34 11.21
C THR A 120 17.85 -19.80 9.80
N GLN A 121 16.67 -19.57 9.26
CA GLN A 121 16.47 -18.92 7.98
C GLN A 121 15.45 -17.79 8.13
N GLN A 122 15.76 -16.64 7.56
CA GLN A 122 14.83 -15.52 7.45
C GLN A 122 14.19 -15.56 6.08
N ILE A 123 12.85 -15.52 6.04
CA ILE A 123 12.08 -15.45 4.80
C ILE A 123 11.26 -14.14 4.83
N ASP A 124 11.35 -13.38 3.76
CA ASP A 124 10.51 -12.20 3.53
C ASP A 124 9.60 -12.45 2.33
N TYR A 125 8.30 -12.42 2.55
CA TYR A 125 7.32 -12.60 1.48
C TYR A 125 7.15 -11.31 0.68
N VAL A 126 7.44 -11.38 -0.60
CA VAL A 126 7.20 -10.24 -1.51
C VAL A 126 5.70 -10.03 -1.65
N LEU A 127 5.24 -8.82 -1.30
CA LEU A 127 3.82 -8.43 -1.40
C LEU A 127 2.87 -9.40 -0.66
N ALA A 128 3.25 -9.91 0.52
CA ALA A 128 2.47 -10.88 1.29
C ALA A 128 1.00 -10.46 1.45
N PHE A 129 0.78 -9.22 1.85
CA PHE A 129 -0.57 -8.68 2.07
C PHE A 129 -1.40 -8.56 0.79
N PRO A 130 -0.91 -8.03 -0.35
CA PRO A 130 -1.64 -7.99 -1.62
C PRO A 130 -1.93 -9.36 -2.25
N GLN A 131 -1.38 -10.45 -1.71
CA GLN A 131 -1.71 -11.79 -2.21
C GLN A 131 -3.06 -12.31 -1.72
N ALA A 132 -3.53 -11.82 -0.57
CA ALA A 132 -4.81 -12.23 -0.02
C ALA A 132 -5.99 -11.57 -0.77
N PRO A 133 -7.05 -12.33 -1.10
CA PRO A 133 -8.26 -11.77 -1.68
C PRO A 133 -8.95 -10.83 -0.66
N VAL A 134 -9.72 -9.87 -1.16
CA VAL A 134 -10.56 -9.04 -0.31
C VAL A 134 -11.75 -9.85 0.20
N GLU A 135 -12.06 -9.71 1.48
CA GLU A 135 -13.23 -10.36 2.10
C GLU A 135 -14.54 -9.65 1.78
N LYS A 136 -14.48 -8.34 1.56
CA LYS A 136 -15.65 -7.49 1.26
C LYS A 136 -15.41 -6.69 -0.01
N GLU A 137 -16.48 -6.40 -0.74
CA GLU A 137 -16.37 -5.55 -1.93
C GLU A 137 -15.93 -4.13 -1.54
N LEU A 138 -14.80 -3.72 -2.05
CA LEU A 138 -14.21 -2.40 -1.81
C LEU A 138 -14.06 -1.65 -3.12
N TYR A 139 -14.54 -0.40 -3.11
CA TYR A 139 -14.47 0.50 -4.26
C TYR A 139 -13.61 1.71 -3.90
N LEU A 140 -12.72 2.09 -4.81
CA LEU A 140 -11.80 3.20 -4.60
C LEU A 140 -11.99 4.26 -5.69
N HIS A 141 -11.80 5.51 -5.33
CA HIS A 141 -11.62 6.56 -6.32
C HIS A 141 -10.39 6.29 -7.18
N ILE A 142 -10.49 6.60 -8.48
CA ILE A 142 -9.33 6.60 -9.35
C ILE A 142 -8.24 7.50 -8.74
N PRO A 143 -7.03 6.96 -8.48
CA PRO A 143 -5.97 7.74 -7.86
C PRO A 143 -5.45 8.83 -8.79
N LYS A 144 -5.02 9.94 -8.22
CA LYS A 144 -4.34 11.00 -9.00
C LYS A 144 -3.10 10.43 -9.68
N GLY A 145 -2.88 10.80 -10.94
CA GLY A 145 -1.79 10.28 -11.76
C GLY A 145 -2.04 8.88 -12.33
N PHE A 146 -3.29 8.43 -12.29
CA PHE A 146 -3.74 7.25 -13.02
C PHE A 146 -4.37 7.71 -14.33
N ASP A 147 -3.73 7.39 -15.44
CA ASP A 147 -4.23 7.72 -16.76
C ASP A 147 -5.16 6.58 -17.22
N LEU A 148 -6.44 6.91 -17.36
CA LEU A 148 -7.38 6.01 -18.04
C LEU A 148 -7.15 6.09 -19.56
N THR A 149 -7.27 4.95 -20.23
CA THR A 149 -7.20 4.90 -21.70
C THR A 149 -8.39 5.61 -22.35
N GLU A 150 -9.55 5.62 -21.69
CA GLU A 150 -10.76 6.25 -22.19
C GLU A 150 -11.65 6.74 -21.02
N GLY A 151 -12.35 7.86 -21.23
CA GLY A 151 -13.34 8.40 -20.30
C GLY A 151 -12.80 9.35 -19.21
N ASP A 152 -13.72 10.00 -18.47
CA ASP A 152 -13.37 10.84 -17.33
C ASP A 152 -13.13 9.97 -16.09
N PRO A 153 -12.01 10.14 -15.37
CA PRO A 153 -11.75 9.41 -14.12
C PRO A 153 -12.87 9.52 -13.06
N LYS A 154 -13.74 10.53 -13.18
CA LYS A 154 -14.89 10.71 -12.27
C LYS A 154 -16.00 9.68 -12.50
N ASP A 155 -16.09 9.12 -13.70
CA ASP A 155 -17.12 8.15 -14.08
C ASP A 155 -16.74 6.71 -13.77
N TYR A 156 -15.50 6.51 -13.29
CA TYR A 156 -14.95 5.19 -13.01
C TYR A 156 -14.51 5.06 -11.56
N VAL A 157 -14.42 3.81 -11.12
CA VAL A 157 -13.88 3.41 -9.82
C VAL A 157 -13.00 2.17 -9.99
N LEU A 158 -12.09 1.97 -9.02
CA LEU A 158 -11.35 0.73 -8.91
C LEU A 158 -12.12 -0.21 -7.97
N LYS A 159 -12.56 -1.36 -8.48
CA LYS A 159 -13.07 -2.47 -7.66
C LYS A 159 -11.88 -3.34 -7.25
N LEU A 160 -11.63 -3.46 -5.96
CA LEU A 160 -10.54 -4.30 -5.46
C LEU A 160 -10.87 -5.78 -5.59
N LYS A 161 -9.90 -6.55 -6.04
CA LYS A 161 -9.90 -8.03 -6.07
C LYS A 161 -8.97 -8.62 -5.02
N ARG A 162 -7.91 -7.89 -4.67
CA ARG A 162 -6.92 -8.26 -3.67
C ARG A 162 -6.68 -7.12 -2.71
N ASN A 163 -6.19 -7.45 -1.53
CA ASN A 163 -5.86 -6.45 -0.53
C ASN A 163 -4.72 -5.54 -1.02
N ILE A 164 -4.80 -4.27 -0.67
CA ILE A 164 -3.72 -3.29 -0.88
C ILE A 164 -3.37 -2.59 0.43
N TYR A 165 -2.26 -1.90 0.46
CA TYR A 165 -1.79 -1.20 1.65
C TYR A 165 -2.78 -0.13 2.14
N GLY A 166 -2.77 0.11 3.46
CA GLY A 166 -3.59 1.13 4.10
C GLY A 166 -4.96 0.65 4.59
N GLN A 167 -5.33 -0.58 4.31
CA GLN A 167 -6.54 -1.19 4.86
C GLN A 167 -6.39 -1.40 6.39
N LYS A 168 -7.51 -1.33 7.11
CA LYS A 168 -7.55 -1.53 8.57
C LYS A 168 -7.10 -2.94 9.00
N GLN A 169 -7.40 -3.94 8.19
CA GLN A 169 -7.01 -5.33 8.40
C GLN A 169 -5.57 -5.64 7.93
N ALA A 170 -4.83 -4.63 7.49
CA ALA A 170 -3.46 -4.77 6.99
C ALA A 170 -2.38 -4.64 8.09
N GLY A 171 -2.78 -4.63 9.36
CA GLY A 171 -1.89 -4.46 10.50
C GLY A 171 -1.22 -5.73 10.96
#